data_e2700b2bc38d21cd4d8fa9eafb65d3ef
#
_entry.id   e2700b2bc38d21cd4d8fa9eafb65d3ef
#
_cell.length_a   1.000
_cell.length_b   1.000
_cell.length_c   1.000
_cell.angle_alpha   90.00
_cell.angle_beta   90.00
_cell.angle_gamma   90.00
#
_symmetry.space_group_name_H-M   'P 1'
#
loop_
_entity.id
_entity.type
_entity.pdbx_description
1 polymer ?
#
loop_
_entity_poly.entity_id
_entity_poly.type
_entity_poly.pdbx_seq_one_letter_code
_entity_poly.pdbx_strand_id
1 'polypeptide(L)'
;MNKAHRGLHPRVKVDEYTSKGWWSDETIDQVFRAQVRVRGDELAVVDPANRSELSGGDPRRLSWNQLESEVIALAAGFSEVGLGRGDVLGVQMPNTVELVEVYLAAWSLGIVVSPLPMQYREREVEGMANQAAFAAFVTVPSFGDRLPATEIAAIRSRIPSLRSVFAYAPASELPAQLPAGVVGLSPRAATETQRSELDVRITEDPNNPNDAMTICWTSGTESEPKGVPRSHYEWLAICWATIDAPDIGVGDVLLNPFPMVNMAGINGMFLPWLRTGCVLVQHHPFDLRVFLGQIEAERVTYTVAPPALLWMLLADESMLAAVDLSSLTRIGSGSVPLQPPMVRGWQERYGIGVINFFGSNEGISLLSSPADMPDPDDRARYFPRFGVENFRWSTRISDWMDVRLVDVVTGEDITEVGHPGELRISGPTVFAGYLGDRPSPFDERGFLCTGDIFEIAGDHGQFLRYLDRGKDLVIRGGMNIAPAELEGLIAEHPAVADVAVIGDPDEVLGERVAAVVTLRPETELELDALVAFLKDKRIASYKLPERLEIRKELPRNSTGKILKRELRQKSVA
;
A
#
# COMPACT_ATOMS: atom_id res chain seq x y z
N MET A 1 15.28 -25.02 -9.67
CA MET A 1 14.97 -23.63 -10.11
C MET A 1 13.46 -23.49 -10.24
N ASN A 2 12.86 -22.71 -9.39
CA ASN A 2 11.41 -22.50 -9.41
C ASN A 2 11.06 -21.57 -10.60
N LYS A 3 10.49 -22.11 -11.68
CA LYS A 3 10.12 -21.36 -12.88
C LYS A 3 8.91 -20.43 -12.68
N ALA A 4 8.24 -20.54 -11.53
CA ALA A 4 6.95 -19.88 -11.24
C ALA A 4 7.03 -18.34 -11.15
N HIS A 5 8.23 -17.78 -11.05
CA HIS A 5 8.45 -16.33 -10.89
C HIS A 5 9.13 -15.67 -12.10
N ARG A 6 9.27 -16.41 -13.20
CA ARG A 6 9.88 -15.91 -14.44
C ARG A 6 8.85 -15.78 -15.53
N GLY A 7 8.88 -14.65 -16.23
CA GLY A 7 8.02 -14.42 -17.37
C GLY A 7 6.53 -14.42 -17.00
N LEU A 8 6.10 -13.54 -16.09
CA LEU A 8 4.72 -13.50 -15.56
C LEU A 8 3.68 -13.30 -16.66
N HIS A 9 3.98 -12.49 -17.68
CA HIS A 9 3.04 -12.19 -18.76
C HIS A 9 3.39 -12.94 -20.04
N PRO A 10 2.36 -13.34 -20.82
CA PRO A 10 2.57 -13.96 -22.13
C PRO A 10 3.19 -12.94 -23.10
N ARG A 11 4.00 -13.44 -24.03
CA ARG A 11 4.77 -12.61 -24.96
C ARG A 11 3.89 -11.64 -25.77
N VAL A 12 2.72 -12.08 -26.18
CA VAL A 12 1.76 -11.23 -26.93
C VAL A 12 1.42 -9.95 -26.13
N LYS A 13 1.18 -10.06 -24.83
CA LYS A 13 0.89 -8.91 -23.96
C LYS A 13 2.14 -8.03 -23.77
N VAL A 14 3.32 -8.63 -23.62
CA VAL A 14 4.59 -7.89 -23.55
C VAL A 14 4.83 -7.10 -24.82
N ASP A 15 4.74 -7.76 -26.00
CA ASP A 15 4.95 -7.11 -27.29
C ASP A 15 3.93 -5.98 -27.54
N GLU A 16 2.68 -6.17 -27.14
CA GLU A 16 1.64 -5.15 -27.22
C GLU A 16 1.99 -3.91 -26.39
N TYR A 17 2.24 -4.08 -25.08
CA TYR A 17 2.41 -2.94 -24.18
C TYR A 17 3.76 -2.23 -24.37
N THR A 18 4.80 -2.96 -24.77
CA THR A 18 6.08 -2.34 -25.14
C THR A 18 5.98 -1.55 -26.44
N SER A 19 5.26 -2.07 -27.46
CA SER A 19 5.03 -1.33 -28.72
C SER A 19 4.23 -0.03 -28.53
N LYS A 20 3.35 0.02 -27.52
CA LYS A 20 2.60 1.22 -27.15
C LYS A 20 3.41 2.18 -26.25
N GLY A 21 4.60 1.78 -25.80
CA GLY A 21 5.43 2.54 -24.85
C GLY A 21 4.86 2.60 -23.43
N TRP A 22 3.92 1.70 -23.10
CA TRP A 22 3.35 1.60 -21.75
C TRP A 22 4.27 0.83 -20.81
N TRP A 23 4.98 -0.17 -21.33
CA TRP A 23 6.08 -0.87 -20.67
C TRP A 23 7.40 -0.49 -21.33
N SER A 24 8.43 -0.29 -20.52
CA SER A 24 9.81 -0.11 -20.98
C SER A 24 10.63 -1.36 -20.66
N ASP A 25 11.70 -1.59 -21.39
CA ASP A 25 12.63 -2.71 -21.10
C ASP A 25 13.51 -2.46 -19.87
N GLU A 26 13.22 -1.42 -19.09
CA GLU A 26 13.92 -1.09 -17.88
C GLU A 26 13.55 -2.04 -16.73
N THR A 27 14.54 -2.32 -15.89
CA THR A 27 14.37 -3.00 -14.60
C THR A 27 14.68 -2.04 -13.45
N ILE A 28 14.21 -2.36 -12.24
CA ILE A 28 14.38 -1.47 -11.07
C ILE A 28 15.86 -1.21 -10.76
N ASP A 29 16.74 -2.21 -10.90
CA ASP A 29 18.18 -2.04 -10.71
C ASP A 29 18.79 -1.08 -11.75
N GLN A 30 18.31 -1.11 -13.00
CA GLN A 30 18.73 -0.16 -14.01
C GLN A 30 18.29 1.27 -13.70
N VAL A 31 17.05 1.44 -13.20
CA VAL A 31 16.56 2.76 -12.74
C VAL A 31 17.42 3.27 -11.57
N PHE A 32 17.73 2.42 -10.59
CA PHE A 32 18.64 2.77 -9.48
C PHE A 32 20.00 3.23 -9.98
N ARG A 33 20.66 2.43 -10.81
CA ARG A 33 21.98 2.77 -11.38
C ARG A 33 21.96 4.04 -12.23
N ALA A 34 20.84 4.35 -12.88
CA ALA A 34 20.69 5.60 -13.61
C ALA A 34 20.72 6.80 -12.66
N GLN A 35 20.05 6.73 -11.50
CA GLN A 35 20.10 7.78 -10.49
C GLN A 35 21.51 7.94 -9.91
N VAL A 36 22.18 6.86 -9.57
CA VAL A 36 23.57 6.88 -9.08
C VAL A 36 24.48 7.63 -10.06
N ARG A 37 24.40 7.30 -11.36
CA ARG A 37 25.22 7.96 -12.39
C ARG A 37 24.98 9.46 -12.51
N VAL A 38 23.75 9.92 -12.28
CA VAL A 38 23.37 11.32 -12.46
C VAL A 38 23.55 12.14 -11.17
N ARG A 39 23.33 11.48 -9.99
CA ARG A 39 23.17 12.17 -8.70
C ARG A 39 24.12 11.68 -7.62
N GLY A 40 25.15 10.93 -7.94
CA GLY A 40 26.01 10.18 -7.01
C GLY A 40 26.24 10.80 -5.65
N ASP A 41 26.58 12.10 -5.58
CA ASP A 41 26.91 12.79 -4.33
C ASP A 41 25.68 13.46 -3.66
N GLU A 42 24.53 13.49 -4.32
CA GLU A 42 23.30 14.03 -3.74
C GLU A 42 22.72 13.09 -2.68
N LEU A 43 22.01 13.66 -1.69
CA LEU A 43 21.32 12.88 -0.66
C LEU A 43 20.22 12.01 -1.28
N ALA A 44 20.23 10.72 -0.96
CA ALA A 44 19.26 9.74 -1.47
C ALA A 44 18.22 9.34 -0.43
N VAL A 45 18.69 8.91 0.75
CA VAL A 45 17.84 8.31 1.78
C VAL A 45 18.28 8.70 3.18
N VAL A 46 17.29 8.84 4.07
CA VAL A 46 17.47 9.27 5.47
C VAL A 46 16.70 8.32 6.39
N ASP A 47 17.31 7.90 7.49
CA ASP A 47 16.69 7.10 8.53
C ASP A 47 15.62 7.86 9.35
N PRO A 48 14.74 7.13 10.07
CA PRO A 48 13.92 7.72 11.12
C PRO A 48 14.77 8.45 12.16
N ALA A 49 14.33 9.63 12.58
CA ALA A 49 15.08 10.42 13.57
C ALA A 49 15.22 9.72 14.94
N ASN A 50 14.29 8.83 15.26
CA ASN A 50 14.29 8.01 16.50
C ASN A 50 14.86 6.60 16.28
N ARG A 51 15.69 6.39 15.27
CA ARG A 51 16.28 5.08 14.96
C ARG A 51 16.88 4.39 16.19
N SER A 52 17.59 5.14 17.03
CA SER A 52 18.22 4.62 18.25
C SER A 52 17.24 3.94 19.22
N GLU A 53 15.97 4.33 19.20
CA GLU A 53 14.89 3.73 20.00
C GLU A 53 14.30 2.48 19.34
N LEU A 54 14.43 2.35 18.00
CA LEU A 54 13.82 1.28 17.21
C LEU A 54 14.70 0.03 17.13
N SER A 55 15.92 0.22 16.68
CA SER A 55 16.86 -0.87 16.41
C SER A 55 18.25 -0.63 17.01
N GLY A 56 18.49 0.54 17.61
CA GLY A 56 19.80 0.99 18.07
C GLY A 56 20.55 1.82 17.02
N GLY A 57 21.69 2.36 17.38
CA GLY A 57 22.55 3.17 16.52
C GLY A 57 22.02 4.55 16.18
N ASP A 58 22.86 5.34 15.53
CA ASP A 58 22.54 6.69 15.09
C ASP A 58 21.80 6.69 13.75
N PRO A 59 20.87 7.65 13.51
CA PRO A 59 20.23 7.82 12.19
C PRO A 59 21.26 8.03 11.08
N ARG A 60 21.09 7.32 9.99
CA ARG A 60 21.98 7.35 8.82
C ARG A 60 21.40 8.24 7.73
N ARG A 61 22.28 8.85 6.96
CA ARG A 61 21.96 9.69 5.80
C ARG A 61 22.93 9.31 4.69
N LEU A 62 22.44 8.75 3.60
CA LEU A 62 23.28 8.26 2.51
C LEU A 62 23.09 9.05 1.23
N SER A 63 24.19 9.38 0.55
CA SER A 63 24.15 9.77 -0.85
C SER A 63 23.87 8.56 -1.75
N TRP A 64 23.53 8.80 -3.02
CA TRP A 64 23.32 7.72 -4.00
C TRP A 64 24.58 6.84 -4.16
N ASN A 65 25.79 7.43 -4.16
CA ASN A 65 27.05 6.67 -4.23
C ASN A 65 27.28 5.81 -2.98
N GLN A 66 26.99 6.33 -1.79
CA GLN A 66 27.13 5.58 -0.55
C GLN A 66 26.13 4.41 -0.52
N LEU A 67 24.87 4.68 -0.87
CA LEU A 67 23.82 3.66 -0.96
C LEU A 67 24.21 2.56 -1.97
N GLU A 68 24.68 2.93 -3.17
CA GLU A 68 25.14 1.94 -4.17
C GLU A 68 26.27 1.07 -3.62
N SER A 69 27.26 1.66 -2.98
CA SER A 69 28.39 0.92 -2.44
C SER A 69 27.95 -0.13 -1.42
N GLU A 70 26.99 0.20 -0.54
CA GLU A 70 26.47 -0.74 0.46
C GLU A 70 25.57 -1.81 -0.18
N VAL A 71 24.74 -1.41 -1.15
CA VAL A 71 23.92 -2.34 -1.95
C VAL A 71 24.77 -3.39 -2.66
N ILE A 72 25.89 -3.01 -3.28
CA ILE A 72 26.82 -3.94 -3.94
C ILE A 72 27.43 -4.92 -2.93
N ALA A 73 27.88 -4.43 -1.77
CA ALA A 73 28.46 -5.29 -0.74
C ALA A 73 27.44 -6.30 -0.18
N LEU A 74 26.18 -5.87 -0.01
CA LEU A 74 25.11 -6.75 0.43
C LEU A 74 24.72 -7.78 -0.64
N ALA A 75 24.65 -7.37 -1.92
CA ALA A 75 24.40 -8.27 -3.04
C ALA A 75 25.50 -9.36 -3.14
N ALA A 76 26.76 -9.00 -2.94
CA ALA A 76 27.85 -9.97 -2.86
C ALA A 76 27.60 -10.99 -1.73
N GLY A 77 27.18 -10.52 -0.53
CA GLY A 77 26.85 -11.42 0.59
C GLY A 77 25.68 -12.37 0.28
N PHE A 78 24.68 -11.94 -0.47
CA PHE A 78 23.61 -12.82 -0.94
C PHE A 78 24.11 -13.84 -1.97
N SER A 79 25.00 -13.42 -2.88
CA SER A 79 25.60 -14.30 -3.87
C SER A 79 26.49 -15.37 -3.25
N GLU A 80 27.26 -15.06 -2.21
CA GLU A 80 28.14 -15.99 -1.49
C GLU A 80 27.39 -17.18 -0.90
N VAL A 81 26.12 -17.00 -0.53
CA VAL A 81 25.24 -18.10 -0.04
C VAL A 81 24.42 -18.73 -1.16
N GLY A 82 24.69 -18.41 -2.40
CA GLY A 82 24.05 -19.01 -3.58
C GLY A 82 22.65 -18.49 -3.86
N LEU A 83 22.29 -17.28 -3.40
CA LEU A 83 21.05 -16.61 -3.80
C LEU A 83 21.19 -15.98 -5.18
N GLY A 84 20.11 -15.98 -5.93
CA GLY A 84 20.11 -15.43 -7.27
C GLY A 84 18.73 -15.34 -7.92
N ARG A 85 18.74 -15.06 -9.21
CA ARG A 85 17.56 -14.79 -10.01
C ARG A 85 16.46 -15.85 -9.85
N GLY A 86 15.27 -15.40 -9.42
CA GLY A 86 14.09 -16.23 -9.20
C GLY A 86 14.02 -16.90 -7.82
N ASP A 87 15.04 -16.75 -6.96
CA ASP A 87 14.90 -17.09 -5.54
C ASP A 87 14.00 -16.06 -4.85
N VAL A 88 13.22 -16.50 -3.86
CA VAL A 88 12.36 -15.61 -3.08
C VAL A 88 13.00 -15.28 -1.74
N LEU A 89 13.15 -14.00 -1.45
CA LEU A 89 13.65 -13.46 -0.20
C LEU A 89 12.51 -12.92 0.64
N GLY A 90 12.20 -13.57 1.76
CA GLY A 90 11.34 -12.99 2.78
C GLY A 90 12.05 -11.82 3.47
N VAL A 91 11.38 -10.68 3.61
CA VAL A 91 11.95 -9.50 4.26
C VAL A 91 10.99 -8.96 5.30
N GLN A 92 11.44 -8.92 6.57
CA GLN A 92 10.69 -8.33 7.68
C GLN A 92 11.57 -7.35 8.45
N MET A 93 11.51 -6.08 8.05
CA MET A 93 12.35 -5.01 8.59
C MET A 93 11.53 -3.72 8.78
N PRO A 94 11.89 -2.86 9.76
CA PRO A 94 11.33 -1.51 9.85
C PRO A 94 11.80 -0.65 8.68
N ASN A 95 11.15 0.49 8.45
CA ASN A 95 11.60 1.44 7.42
C ASN A 95 12.87 2.15 7.89
N THR A 96 14.00 1.55 7.60
CA THR A 96 15.34 2.12 7.78
C THR A 96 16.08 2.11 6.45
N VAL A 97 17.24 2.73 6.42
CA VAL A 97 18.13 2.71 5.24
C VAL A 97 18.44 1.26 4.83
N GLU A 98 18.63 0.35 5.79
CA GLU A 98 18.93 -1.05 5.54
C GLU A 98 17.82 -1.78 4.80
N LEU A 99 16.55 -1.42 5.00
CA LEU A 99 15.44 -2.00 4.21
C LEU A 99 15.54 -1.61 2.74
N VAL A 100 15.93 -0.37 2.45
CA VAL A 100 16.19 0.11 1.08
C VAL A 100 17.36 -0.65 0.45
N GLU A 101 18.45 -0.82 1.21
CA GLU A 101 19.62 -1.59 0.77
C GLU A 101 19.25 -3.05 0.44
N VAL A 102 18.46 -3.72 1.30
CA VAL A 102 18.02 -5.10 1.08
C VAL A 102 17.20 -5.24 -0.20
N TYR A 103 16.28 -4.32 -0.46
CA TYR A 103 15.45 -4.36 -1.66
C TYR A 103 16.30 -4.17 -2.92
N LEU A 104 17.14 -3.15 -2.95
CA LEU A 104 17.99 -2.85 -4.10
C LEU A 104 19.03 -3.96 -4.35
N ALA A 105 19.63 -4.52 -3.29
CA ALA A 105 20.56 -5.63 -3.40
C ALA A 105 19.91 -6.91 -3.93
N ALA A 106 18.71 -7.23 -3.45
CA ALA A 106 17.94 -8.37 -3.94
C ALA A 106 17.60 -8.20 -5.44
N TRP A 107 17.07 -7.03 -5.81
CA TRP A 107 16.67 -6.77 -7.21
C TRP A 107 17.86 -6.69 -8.16
N SER A 108 19.04 -6.23 -7.72
CA SER A 108 20.25 -6.27 -8.57
C SER A 108 20.66 -7.69 -8.97
N LEU A 109 20.27 -8.69 -8.18
CA LEU A 109 20.50 -10.10 -8.42
C LEU A 109 19.30 -10.85 -9.06
N GLY A 110 18.20 -10.15 -9.36
CA GLY A 110 16.97 -10.76 -9.83
C GLY A 110 16.25 -11.63 -8.78
N ILE A 111 16.52 -11.39 -7.51
CA ILE A 111 15.84 -12.04 -6.39
C ILE A 111 14.48 -11.39 -6.19
N VAL A 112 13.44 -12.21 -5.99
CA VAL A 112 12.08 -11.75 -5.74
C VAL A 112 11.94 -11.38 -4.26
N VAL A 113 11.57 -10.14 -3.97
CA VAL A 113 11.34 -9.71 -2.59
C VAL A 113 9.91 -10.03 -2.16
N SER A 114 9.76 -10.73 -1.05
CA SER A 114 8.46 -10.93 -0.39
C SER A 114 8.44 -10.18 0.95
N PRO A 115 7.91 -8.94 0.94
CA PRO A 115 7.92 -8.08 2.11
C PRO A 115 6.82 -8.46 3.10
N LEU A 116 7.16 -8.43 4.40
CA LEU A 116 6.27 -8.80 5.49
C LEU A 116 6.22 -7.69 6.55
N PRO A 117 5.02 -7.33 7.06
CA PRO A 117 4.90 -6.36 8.14
C PRO A 117 5.60 -6.83 9.42
N MET A 118 6.17 -5.90 10.18
CA MET A 118 6.80 -6.18 11.47
C MET A 118 5.85 -6.80 12.51
N GLN A 119 4.54 -6.62 12.36
CA GLN A 119 3.51 -7.17 13.24
C GLN A 119 3.30 -8.68 13.07
N TYR A 120 3.69 -9.25 11.91
CA TYR A 120 3.55 -10.69 11.69
C TYR A 120 4.48 -11.49 12.59
N ARG A 121 3.97 -12.65 13.02
CA ARG A 121 4.66 -13.59 13.88
C ARG A 121 4.97 -14.89 13.14
N GLU A 122 5.53 -15.85 13.83
CA GLU A 122 6.02 -17.09 13.27
C GLU A 122 4.96 -17.82 12.43
N ARG A 123 3.68 -17.80 12.84
CA ARG A 123 2.59 -18.50 12.14
C ARG A 123 2.31 -17.89 10.76
N GLU A 124 2.18 -16.57 10.69
CA GLU A 124 1.95 -15.87 9.43
C GLU A 124 3.18 -16.01 8.51
N VAL A 125 4.38 -15.83 9.06
CA VAL A 125 5.62 -15.96 8.30
C VAL A 125 5.80 -17.37 7.75
N GLU A 126 5.57 -18.41 8.55
CA GLU A 126 5.65 -19.82 8.13
C GLU A 126 4.69 -20.12 6.97
N GLY A 127 3.43 -19.67 7.08
CA GLY A 127 2.42 -19.86 6.03
C GLY A 127 2.83 -19.25 4.69
N MET A 128 3.25 -17.99 4.72
CA MET A 128 3.68 -17.26 3.52
C MET A 128 4.99 -17.80 2.96
N ALA A 129 5.96 -18.15 3.82
CA ALA A 129 7.23 -18.71 3.42
C ALA A 129 7.08 -20.07 2.72
N ASN A 130 6.17 -20.91 3.18
CA ASN A 130 5.87 -22.18 2.52
C ASN A 130 5.09 -21.97 1.20
N GLN A 131 4.15 -21.02 1.16
CA GLN A 131 3.38 -20.72 -0.05
C GLN A 131 4.27 -20.16 -1.18
N ALA A 132 5.19 -19.24 -0.86
CA ALA A 132 6.09 -18.62 -1.84
C ALA A 132 7.46 -19.31 -1.92
N ALA A 133 7.70 -20.39 -1.18
CA ALA A 133 8.95 -21.13 -1.16
C ALA A 133 10.17 -20.23 -0.89
N PHE A 134 10.18 -19.51 0.23
CA PHE A 134 11.28 -18.62 0.58
C PHE A 134 12.63 -19.37 0.61
N ALA A 135 13.56 -18.90 -0.20
CA ALA A 135 14.93 -19.43 -0.24
C ALA A 135 15.78 -18.86 0.90
N ALA A 136 15.54 -17.61 1.27
CA ALA A 136 16.19 -16.94 2.38
C ALA A 136 15.24 -15.96 3.07
N PHE A 137 15.64 -15.51 4.25
CA PHE A 137 14.91 -14.52 5.04
C PHE A 137 15.86 -13.47 5.60
N VAL A 138 15.52 -12.18 5.47
CA VAL A 138 16.27 -11.07 6.07
C VAL A 138 15.38 -10.37 7.09
N THR A 139 15.93 -10.13 8.26
CA THR A 139 15.28 -9.37 9.34
C THR A 139 16.31 -8.62 10.18
N VAL A 140 15.85 -7.89 11.19
CA VAL A 140 16.71 -7.22 12.17
C VAL A 140 17.00 -8.11 13.38
N PRO A 141 18.12 -7.91 14.08
CA PRO A 141 18.45 -8.69 15.28
C PRO A 141 17.47 -8.40 16.42
N SER A 142 17.02 -7.15 16.56
CA SER A 142 16.07 -6.70 17.59
C SER A 142 15.11 -5.65 17.03
N PHE A 143 13.90 -5.57 17.60
CA PHE A 143 12.90 -4.56 17.29
C PHE A 143 11.98 -4.37 18.50
N GLY A 144 12.16 -3.28 19.25
CA GLY A 144 11.56 -3.13 20.57
C GLY A 144 11.94 -4.32 21.47
N ASP A 145 10.96 -4.96 22.07
CA ASP A 145 11.16 -6.13 22.93
C ASP A 145 11.28 -7.46 22.16
N ARG A 146 11.24 -7.43 20.81
CA ARG A 146 11.30 -8.62 19.97
C ARG A 146 12.71 -8.92 19.50
N LEU A 147 12.94 -10.21 19.22
CA LEU A 147 14.13 -10.73 18.57
C LEU A 147 13.77 -11.46 17.27
N PRO A 148 13.42 -10.72 16.19
CA PRO A 148 12.88 -11.31 14.96
C PRO A 148 13.79 -12.37 14.35
N ALA A 149 15.12 -12.18 14.36
CA ALA A 149 16.05 -13.18 13.87
C ALA A 149 15.99 -14.51 14.65
N THR A 150 15.73 -14.45 15.96
CA THR A 150 15.54 -15.63 16.80
C THR A 150 14.20 -16.31 16.51
N GLU A 151 13.13 -15.51 16.36
CA GLU A 151 11.79 -16.01 16.01
C GLU A 151 11.83 -16.79 14.70
N ILE A 152 12.49 -16.26 13.66
CA ILE A 152 12.61 -16.93 12.36
C ILE A 152 13.52 -18.18 12.43
N ALA A 153 14.62 -18.12 13.18
CA ALA A 153 15.48 -19.28 13.38
C ALA A 153 14.72 -20.47 14.02
N ALA A 154 13.80 -20.18 14.94
CA ALA A 154 12.99 -21.18 15.62
C ALA A 154 12.03 -21.93 14.68
N ILE A 155 11.55 -21.31 13.60
CA ILE A 155 10.62 -21.93 12.64
C ILE A 155 11.32 -22.46 11.38
N ARG A 156 12.62 -22.27 11.24
CA ARG A 156 13.39 -22.64 10.04
C ARG A 156 13.15 -24.07 9.59
N SER A 157 13.11 -25.03 10.52
CA SER A 157 12.90 -26.45 10.21
C SER A 157 11.51 -26.76 9.63
N ARG A 158 10.55 -25.84 9.79
CA ARG A 158 9.18 -25.96 9.27
C ARG A 158 9.02 -25.31 7.87
N ILE A 159 10.11 -24.72 7.34
CA ILE A 159 10.15 -24.08 6.02
C ILE A 159 11.23 -24.80 5.19
N PRO A 160 10.89 -25.88 4.47
CA PRO A 160 11.90 -26.74 3.79
C PRO A 160 12.72 -26.01 2.73
N SER A 161 12.20 -24.94 2.12
CA SER A 161 12.89 -24.12 1.12
C SER A 161 13.90 -23.16 1.71
N LEU A 162 13.83 -22.84 3.02
CA LEU A 162 14.60 -21.80 3.68
C LEU A 162 16.06 -22.24 3.94
N ARG A 163 16.97 -21.78 3.09
CA ARG A 163 18.39 -22.13 3.17
C ARG A 163 19.15 -21.23 4.16
N SER A 164 18.83 -19.94 4.20
CA SER A 164 19.57 -18.93 4.96
C SER A 164 18.65 -17.96 5.69
N VAL A 165 19.04 -17.57 6.89
CA VAL A 165 18.40 -16.49 7.66
C VAL A 165 19.47 -15.45 7.96
N PHE A 166 19.17 -14.19 7.66
CA PHE A 166 20.09 -13.08 7.90
C PHE A 166 19.54 -12.13 8.96
N ALA A 167 20.42 -11.71 9.87
CA ALA A 167 20.21 -10.54 10.69
C ALA A 167 21.01 -9.39 10.08
N TYR A 168 20.36 -8.37 9.53
CA TYR A 168 21.00 -7.26 8.85
C TYR A 168 20.84 -5.98 9.65
N ALA A 169 21.92 -5.43 10.12
CA ALA A 169 22.01 -4.20 10.91
C ALA A 169 23.47 -3.68 10.92
N PRO A 170 23.69 -2.39 11.27
CA PRO A 170 25.04 -1.91 11.56
C PRO A 170 25.79 -2.82 12.54
N ALA A 171 27.11 -2.93 12.36
CA ALA A 171 27.93 -3.86 13.14
C ALA A 171 27.84 -3.64 14.66
N SER A 172 27.61 -2.39 15.10
CA SER A 172 27.41 -2.02 16.50
C SER A 172 26.09 -2.52 17.08
N GLU A 173 25.12 -2.85 16.24
CA GLU A 173 23.77 -3.31 16.60
C GLU A 173 23.65 -4.85 16.53
N LEU A 174 24.60 -5.52 15.88
CA LEU A 174 24.64 -6.99 15.86
C LEU A 174 25.07 -7.54 17.23
N PRO A 175 24.30 -8.47 17.82
CA PRO A 175 24.70 -9.10 19.06
C PRO A 175 25.98 -9.94 18.86
N ALA A 176 26.81 -10.03 19.89
CA ALA A 176 28.07 -10.80 19.85
C ALA A 176 27.83 -12.28 19.49
N GLN A 177 26.65 -12.81 19.78
CA GLN A 177 26.24 -14.17 19.42
C GLN A 177 24.83 -14.15 18.84
N LEU A 178 24.72 -14.54 17.57
CA LEU A 178 23.45 -14.76 16.90
C LEU A 178 22.93 -16.18 17.12
N PRO A 179 21.61 -16.41 16.97
CA PRO A 179 21.05 -17.76 17.02
C PRO A 179 21.70 -18.71 16.02
N ALA A 180 21.74 -20.00 16.33
CA ALA A 180 22.29 -21.00 15.44
C ALA A 180 21.62 -20.96 14.06
N GLY A 181 22.44 -20.88 13.01
CA GLY A 181 21.96 -20.82 11.63
C GLY A 181 21.50 -19.44 11.14
N VAL A 182 21.68 -18.39 11.93
CA VAL A 182 21.52 -16.99 11.52
C VAL A 182 22.90 -16.41 11.17
N VAL A 183 22.98 -15.76 10.01
CA VAL A 183 24.17 -15.06 9.53
C VAL A 183 24.02 -13.56 9.78
N GLY A 184 24.96 -12.96 10.48
CA GLY A 184 25.04 -11.51 10.65
C GLY A 184 25.62 -10.85 9.42
N LEU A 185 24.93 -9.87 8.88
CA LEU A 185 25.41 -8.99 7.83
C LEU A 185 25.33 -7.53 8.30
N SER A 186 26.28 -6.72 7.85
CA SER A 186 26.31 -5.28 8.19
C SER A 186 26.55 -4.43 6.97
N PRO A 187 25.96 -3.22 6.92
CA PRO A 187 26.30 -2.21 5.93
C PRO A 187 27.82 -1.98 5.89
N ARG A 188 28.38 -1.99 4.70
CA ARG A 188 29.80 -1.72 4.47
C ARG A 188 30.03 -1.28 3.04
N ALA A 189 31.08 -0.53 2.81
CA ALA A 189 31.49 -0.17 1.46
C ALA A 189 31.88 -1.42 0.65
N ALA A 190 31.47 -1.46 -0.61
CA ALA A 190 31.90 -2.49 -1.54
C ALA A 190 33.38 -2.37 -1.87
N THR A 191 34.01 -3.53 -2.05
CA THR A 191 35.35 -3.60 -2.66
C THR A 191 35.26 -3.48 -4.17
N GLU A 192 36.36 -3.12 -4.84
CA GLU A 192 36.40 -3.07 -6.31
C GLU A 192 36.13 -4.44 -6.94
N THR A 193 36.59 -5.53 -6.29
CA THR A 193 36.28 -6.89 -6.73
C THR A 193 34.77 -7.17 -6.73
N GLN A 194 34.07 -6.84 -5.64
CA GLN A 194 32.62 -7.04 -5.53
C GLN A 194 31.85 -6.22 -6.58
N ARG A 195 32.28 -4.99 -6.85
CA ARG A 195 31.72 -4.14 -7.90
C ARG A 195 31.89 -4.80 -9.28
N SER A 196 33.09 -5.22 -9.61
CA SER A 196 33.40 -5.89 -10.89
C SER A 196 32.63 -7.20 -11.05
N GLU A 197 32.53 -8.02 -10.00
CA GLU A 197 31.80 -9.28 -10.03
C GLU A 197 30.30 -9.08 -10.26
N LEU A 198 29.70 -8.07 -9.61
CA LEU A 198 28.29 -7.73 -9.84
C LEU A 198 28.03 -7.22 -11.27
N ASP A 199 28.93 -6.39 -11.81
CA ASP A 199 28.82 -5.86 -13.18
C ASP A 199 28.94 -6.98 -14.22
N VAL A 200 29.88 -7.93 -14.04
CA VAL A 200 29.99 -9.12 -14.89
C VAL A 200 28.69 -9.93 -14.83
N ARG A 201 28.19 -10.21 -13.64
CA ARG A 201 26.95 -10.98 -13.47
C ARG A 201 25.76 -10.34 -14.16
N ILE A 202 25.56 -9.03 -13.97
CA ILE A 202 24.45 -8.30 -14.61
C ILE A 202 24.59 -8.30 -16.13
N THR A 203 25.82 -8.31 -16.65
CA THR A 203 26.07 -8.37 -18.08
C THR A 203 25.81 -9.77 -18.65
N GLU A 204 26.19 -10.83 -17.92
CA GLU A 204 26.05 -12.22 -18.38
C GLU A 204 24.61 -12.77 -18.19
N ASP A 205 23.92 -12.40 -17.11
CA ASP A 205 22.52 -12.79 -16.84
C ASP A 205 21.70 -11.56 -16.41
N PRO A 206 21.37 -10.67 -17.36
CA PRO A 206 20.61 -9.46 -17.05
C PRO A 206 19.22 -9.79 -16.55
N ASN A 207 18.72 -8.95 -15.64
CA ASN A 207 17.35 -9.06 -15.16
C ASN A 207 16.35 -8.89 -16.31
N ASN A 208 15.24 -9.60 -16.22
CA ASN A 208 14.18 -9.50 -17.21
C ASN A 208 13.01 -8.69 -16.64
N PRO A 209 12.55 -7.62 -17.31
CA PRO A 209 11.44 -6.82 -16.83
C PRO A 209 10.14 -7.60 -16.58
N ASN A 210 9.96 -8.75 -17.25
CA ASN A 210 8.82 -9.65 -17.10
C ASN A 210 8.95 -10.66 -15.93
N ASP A 211 10.09 -10.69 -15.25
CA ASP A 211 10.24 -11.54 -14.05
C ASP A 211 9.59 -10.87 -12.84
N ALA A 212 9.12 -11.67 -11.89
CA ALA A 212 8.60 -11.15 -10.63
C ALA A 212 9.69 -10.38 -9.88
N MET A 213 9.37 -9.19 -9.43
CA MET A 213 10.18 -8.34 -8.59
C MET A 213 9.76 -8.47 -7.12
N THR A 214 8.45 -8.57 -6.88
CA THR A 214 7.88 -8.72 -5.55
C THR A 214 6.79 -9.79 -5.50
N ILE A 215 6.54 -10.32 -4.30
CA ILE A 215 5.31 -11.02 -3.92
C ILE A 215 4.76 -10.31 -2.70
N CYS A 216 3.84 -9.35 -2.93
CA CYS A 216 3.11 -8.69 -1.86
C CYS A 216 1.95 -9.55 -1.38
N TRP A 217 1.49 -9.34 -0.14
CA TRP A 217 0.42 -10.14 0.45
C TRP A 217 -0.83 -9.31 0.68
N THR A 218 -1.97 -9.83 0.27
CA THR A 218 -3.26 -9.25 0.64
C THR A 218 -3.74 -9.89 1.92
N SER A 219 -4.26 -9.09 2.83
CA SER A 219 -5.01 -9.59 3.97
C SER A 219 -6.34 -10.13 3.45
N GLY A 220 -6.34 -11.37 2.96
CA GLY A 220 -7.56 -12.03 2.54
C GLY A 220 -8.56 -12.05 3.68
N THR A 221 -9.76 -11.54 3.46
CA THR A 221 -10.86 -11.61 4.42
C THR A 221 -11.39 -13.04 4.56
N GLU A 222 -10.82 -14.01 3.83
CA GLU A 222 -11.25 -15.38 3.68
C GLU A 222 -10.16 -16.39 4.05
N SER A 223 -9.66 -16.47 5.19
CA SER A 223 -8.80 -17.53 5.77
C SER A 223 -7.29 -17.47 5.49
N GLU A 224 -6.80 -17.30 4.26
CA GLU A 224 -5.35 -17.31 3.99
C GLU A 224 -4.92 -16.11 3.14
N PRO A 225 -3.76 -15.48 3.45
CA PRO A 225 -3.21 -14.41 2.63
C PRO A 225 -2.97 -14.87 1.19
N LYS A 226 -3.27 -13.98 0.22
CA LYS A 226 -3.01 -14.24 -1.20
C LYS A 226 -1.70 -13.56 -1.58
N GLY A 227 -0.76 -14.31 -2.13
CA GLY A 227 0.46 -13.76 -2.72
C GLY A 227 0.14 -13.11 -4.07
N VAL A 228 0.60 -11.89 -4.25
CA VAL A 228 0.46 -11.07 -5.46
C VAL A 228 1.84 -10.87 -6.07
N PRO A 229 2.27 -11.76 -6.99
CA PRO A 229 3.51 -11.56 -7.74
C PRO A 229 3.35 -10.39 -8.71
N ARG A 230 4.36 -9.53 -8.78
CA ARG A 230 4.38 -8.40 -9.71
C ARG A 230 5.76 -8.26 -10.37
N SER A 231 5.75 -8.00 -11.66
CA SER A 231 6.95 -7.79 -12.46
C SER A 231 7.47 -6.34 -12.36
N HIS A 232 8.66 -6.10 -12.87
CA HIS A 232 9.19 -4.74 -13.05
C HIS A 232 8.28 -3.92 -13.97
N TYR A 233 7.72 -4.52 -15.04
CA TYR A 233 6.81 -3.85 -15.96
C TYR A 233 5.63 -3.19 -15.23
N GLU A 234 4.92 -3.95 -14.44
CA GLU A 234 3.71 -3.47 -13.76
C GLU A 234 4.04 -2.41 -12.70
N TRP A 235 5.14 -2.62 -11.94
CA TRP A 235 5.57 -1.66 -10.94
C TRP A 235 6.03 -0.34 -11.55
N LEU A 236 6.81 -0.39 -12.64
CA LEU A 236 7.28 0.82 -13.33
C LEU A 236 6.15 1.54 -14.10
N ALA A 237 5.13 0.81 -14.57
CA ALA A 237 3.95 1.42 -15.17
C ALA A 237 3.07 2.11 -14.14
N ILE A 238 2.74 1.44 -13.02
CA ILE A 238 1.83 2.00 -12.02
C ILE A 238 2.45 3.16 -11.23
N CYS A 239 3.78 3.22 -11.10
CA CYS A 239 4.43 4.30 -10.35
C CYS A 239 4.18 5.69 -10.97
N TRP A 240 3.85 5.77 -12.24
CA TRP A 240 3.48 7.04 -12.86
C TRP A 240 2.21 7.65 -12.27
N ALA A 241 1.26 6.86 -11.79
CA ALA A 241 0.10 7.41 -11.08
C ALA A 241 0.50 8.18 -9.82
N THR A 242 1.45 7.62 -9.07
CA THR A 242 1.93 8.19 -7.80
C THR A 242 3.08 9.20 -7.97
N ILE A 243 3.52 9.43 -9.19
CA ILE A 243 4.38 10.55 -9.57
C ILE A 243 3.53 11.70 -10.10
N ASP A 244 2.67 11.42 -11.09
CA ASP A 244 1.93 12.46 -11.82
C ASP A 244 0.87 13.15 -10.93
N ALA A 245 0.08 12.39 -10.16
CA ALA A 245 -0.99 12.97 -9.36
C ALA A 245 -0.49 13.91 -8.22
N PRO A 246 0.57 13.57 -7.46
CA PRO A 246 1.19 14.51 -6.54
C PRO A 246 2.23 15.44 -7.18
N ASP A 247 2.52 15.31 -8.48
CA ASP A 247 3.53 16.10 -9.20
C ASP A 247 4.91 16.00 -8.52
N ILE A 248 5.40 14.77 -8.31
CA ILE A 248 6.69 14.53 -7.66
C ILE A 248 7.83 14.74 -8.65
N GLY A 249 8.78 15.58 -8.27
CA GLY A 249 10.00 15.86 -9.02
C GLY A 249 11.27 15.65 -8.20
N VAL A 250 12.40 15.91 -8.84
CA VAL A 250 13.73 15.73 -8.24
C VAL A 250 14.00 16.60 -6.99
N GLY A 251 13.36 17.76 -6.91
CA GLY A 251 13.52 18.68 -5.77
C GLY A 251 12.69 18.32 -4.54
N ASP A 252 11.89 17.26 -4.61
CA ASP A 252 11.01 16.87 -3.51
C ASP A 252 11.75 16.09 -2.41
N VAL A 253 11.19 16.17 -1.22
CA VAL A 253 11.56 15.36 -0.05
C VAL A 253 10.33 14.59 0.40
N LEU A 254 10.38 13.27 0.27
CA LEU A 254 9.28 12.37 0.59
C LEU A 254 9.46 11.80 2.00
N LEU A 255 8.48 11.99 2.88
CA LEU A 255 8.46 11.33 4.19
C LEU A 255 7.55 10.10 4.13
N ASN A 256 8.11 8.92 4.33
CA ASN A 256 7.42 7.64 4.23
C ASN A 256 7.04 7.03 5.60
N PRO A 257 5.82 7.23 6.11
CA PRO A 257 5.37 6.62 7.35
C PRO A 257 4.71 5.24 7.15
N PHE A 258 4.53 4.79 5.91
CA PHE A 258 3.89 3.50 5.63
C PHE A 258 4.91 2.37 5.49
N PRO A 259 4.64 1.19 6.05
CA PRO A 259 5.50 0.02 5.81
C PRO A 259 5.66 -0.25 4.31
N MET A 260 6.89 -0.48 3.86
CA MET A 260 7.17 -0.79 2.45
C MET A 260 6.86 -2.25 2.13
N VAL A 261 5.65 -2.70 2.41
CA VAL A 261 5.22 -4.11 2.26
C VAL A 261 4.10 -4.31 1.23
N ASN A 262 3.59 -3.22 0.67
CA ASN A 262 2.44 -3.24 -0.23
C ASN A 262 2.44 -2.02 -1.17
N MET A 263 1.35 -1.88 -1.93
CA MET A 263 1.13 -0.77 -2.85
C MET A 263 1.39 0.61 -2.20
N ALA A 264 0.92 0.84 -0.97
CA ALA A 264 1.02 2.16 -0.34
C ALA A 264 2.48 2.56 -0.05
N GLY A 265 3.29 1.67 0.52
CA GLY A 265 4.69 1.96 0.82
C GLY A 265 5.61 1.86 -0.41
N ILE A 266 5.43 0.81 -1.23
CA ILE A 266 6.29 0.56 -2.39
C ILE A 266 5.93 1.54 -3.52
N ASN A 267 4.69 1.52 -4.00
CA ASN A 267 4.28 2.38 -5.12
C ASN A 267 4.04 3.83 -4.69
N GLY A 268 3.52 4.06 -3.49
CA GLY A 268 3.21 5.42 -3.04
C GLY A 268 4.43 6.26 -2.70
N MET A 269 5.56 5.63 -2.32
CA MET A 269 6.72 6.35 -1.79
C MET A 269 8.05 5.89 -2.39
N PHE A 270 8.35 4.58 -2.34
CA PHE A 270 9.65 4.05 -2.74
C PHE A 270 9.91 4.18 -4.25
N LEU A 271 8.96 3.80 -5.10
CA LEU A 271 9.14 3.88 -6.57
C LEU A 271 9.15 5.31 -7.09
N PRO A 272 8.30 6.25 -6.62
CA PRO A 272 8.43 7.66 -6.95
C PRO A 272 9.81 8.24 -6.62
N TRP A 273 10.32 7.97 -5.40
CA TRP A 273 11.68 8.34 -5.01
C TRP A 273 12.73 7.81 -5.99
N LEU A 274 12.68 6.51 -6.26
CA LEU A 274 13.66 5.86 -7.12
C LEU A 274 13.60 6.39 -8.56
N ARG A 275 12.40 6.65 -9.08
CA ARG A 275 12.23 7.11 -10.47
C ARG A 275 12.59 8.56 -10.66
N THR A 276 12.30 9.44 -9.70
CA THR A 276 12.55 10.88 -9.80
C THR A 276 13.94 11.29 -9.29
N GLY A 277 14.54 10.48 -8.42
CA GLY A 277 15.82 10.81 -7.78
C GLY A 277 15.71 11.89 -6.70
N CYS A 278 14.52 12.08 -6.12
CA CYS A 278 14.28 12.96 -4.96
C CYS A 278 14.86 12.35 -3.67
N VAL A 279 14.59 12.94 -2.51
CA VAL A 279 15.04 12.41 -1.21
C VAL A 279 13.94 11.57 -0.56
N LEU A 280 14.29 10.39 -0.03
CA LEU A 280 13.39 9.55 0.76
C LEU A 280 13.76 9.61 2.24
N VAL A 281 12.87 10.13 3.06
CA VAL A 281 12.97 10.11 4.52
C VAL A 281 12.10 8.97 5.06
N GLN A 282 12.70 8.06 5.78
CA GLN A 282 12.02 6.89 6.34
C GLN A 282 11.38 7.19 7.70
N HIS A 283 10.22 6.61 7.95
CA HIS A 283 9.50 6.72 9.22
C HIS A 283 8.63 5.48 9.43
N HIS A 284 9.03 4.56 10.30
CA HIS A 284 8.21 3.43 10.74
C HIS A 284 8.96 2.61 11.82
N PRO A 285 8.32 2.22 12.94
CA PRO A 285 6.89 2.39 13.25
C PRO A 285 6.48 3.84 13.44
N PHE A 286 5.17 4.09 13.33
CA PHE A 286 4.65 5.45 13.40
C PHE A 286 4.74 6.03 14.81
N ASP A 287 5.40 7.19 14.92
CA ASP A 287 5.41 8.07 16.10
C ASP A 287 5.07 9.48 15.66
N LEU A 288 3.98 10.04 16.19
CA LEU A 288 3.45 11.33 15.76
C LEU A 288 4.44 12.49 15.99
N ARG A 289 5.12 12.52 17.15
CA ARG A 289 6.05 13.59 17.47
C ARG A 289 7.25 13.57 16.52
N VAL A 290 7.80 12.38 16.31
CA VAL A 290 8.91 12.18 15.36
C VAL A 290 8.49 12.52 13.95
N PHE A 291 7.30 12.09 13.53
CA PHE A 291 6.74 12.38 12.20
C PHE A 291 6.64 13.89 11.93
N LEU A 292 6.03 14.63 12.86
CA LEU A 292 5.91 16.08 12.75
C LEU A 292 7.28 16.78 12.79
N GLY A 293 8.19 16.35 13.66
CA GLY A 293 9.55 16.86 13.72
C GLY A 293 10.36 16.61 12.46
N GLN A 294 10.16 15.47 11.78
CA GLN A 294 10.82 15.19 10.50
C GLN A 294 10.26 16.06 9.36
N ILE A 295 8.98 16.44 9.36
CA ILE A 295 8.42 17.35 8.36
C ILE A 295 9.19 18.67 8.38
N GLU A 296 9.43 19.25 9.55
CA GLU A 296 10.18 20.50 9.70
C GLU A 296 11.68 20.30 9.41
N ALA A 297 12.32 19.34 10.10
CA ALA A 297 13.76 19.16 10.05
C ALA A 297 14.28 18.80 8.64
N GLU A 298 13.55 17.95 7.92
CA GLU A 298 13.92 17.51 6.57
C GLU A 298 13.29 18.36 5.45
N ARG A 299 12.49 19.39 5.82
CA ARG A 299 11.75 20.24 4.88
C ARG A 299 10.93 19.40 3.89
N VAL A 300 10.16 18.48 4.42
CA VAL A 300 9.34 17.55 3.65
C VAL A 300 8.35 18.30 2.76
N THR A 301 8.29 17.92 1.49
CA THR A 301 7.37 18.52 0.51
C THR A 301 6.13 17.67 0.26
N TYR A 302 6.26 16.35 0.45
CA TYR A 302 5.20 15.38 0.27
C TYR A 302 5.27 14.27 1.29
N THR A 303 4.13 13.88 1.82
CA THR A 303 3.97 12.69 2.68
C THR A 303 2.65 11.99 2.43
N VAL A 304 2.44 10.86 3.09
CA VAL A 304 1.17 10.13 3.12
C VAL A 304 0.71 9.94 4.55
N ALA A 305 -0.60 9.97 4.79
CA ALA A 305 -1.15 9.80 6.12
C ALA A 305 -2.56 9.17 6.08
N PRO A 306 -2.92 8.34 7.08
CA PRO A 306 -4.29 7.85 7.21
C PRO A 306 -5.27 9.01 7.46
N PRO A 307 -6.53 8.93 6.95
CA PRO A 307 -7.53 9.98 7.17
C PRO A 307 -7.79 10.32 8.64
N ALA A 308 -7.78 9.32 9.52
CA ALA A 308 -7.95 9.53 10.96
C ALA A 308 -6.87 10.44 11.57
N LEU A 309 -5.61 10.29 11.14
CA LEU A 309 -4.52 11.16 11.57
C LEU A 309 -4.72 12.60 11.07
N LEU A 310 -5.11 12.76 9.81
CA LEU A 310 -5.36 14.09 9.23
C LEU A 310 -6.51 14.82 9.94
N TRP A 311 -7.57 14.09 10.31
CA TRP A 311 -8.66 14.61 11.14
C TRP A 311 -8.19 15.05 12.53
N MET A 312 -7.45 14.19 13.22
CA MET A 312 -6.94 14.46 14.56
C MET A 312 -6.07 15.73 14.57
N LEU A 313 -5.20 15.88 13.58
CA LEU A 313 -4.33 17.06 13.47
C LEU A 313 -5.10 18.34 13.17
N LEU A 314 -6.18 18.28 12.37
CA LEU A 314 -7.04 19.43 12.14
C LEU A 314 -7.89 19.82 13.35
N ALA A 315 -8.21 18.86 14.22
CA ALA A 315 -9.00 19.08 15.43
C ALA A 315 -8.17 19.69 16.56
N ASP A 316 -6.85 19.42 16.58
CA ASP A 316 -5.91 19.97 17.56
C ASP A 316 -4.86 20.87 16.89
N GLU A 317 -5.26 22.13 16.65
CA GLU A 317 -4.39 23.12 16.01
C GLU A 317 -3.10 23.40 16.80
N SER A 318 -3.07 23.12 18.11
CA SER A 318 -1.90 23.36 18.95
C SER A 318 -0.70 22.49 18.55
N MET A 319 -0.97 21.27 18.08
CA MET A 319 0.08 20.35 17.57
C MET A 319 0.73 20.89 16.30
N LEU A 320 -0.07 21.40 15.37
CA LEU A 320 0.42 21.93 14.09
C LEU A 320 1.06 23.30 14.24
N ALA A 321 0.58 24.12 15.18
CA ALA A 321 1.17 25.46 15.45
C ALA A 321 2.62 25.39 15.96
N ALA A 322 3.06 24.25 16.48
CA ALA A 322 4.40 24.03 16.98
C ALA A 322 5.40 23.55 15.90
N VAL A 323 4.95 23.34 14.65
CA VAL A 323 5.74 22.72 13.57
C VAL A 323 5.73 23.65 12.33
N ASP A 324 6.90 23.88 11.74
CA ASP A 324 6.98 24.55 10.44
C ASP A 324 6.55 23.62 9.30
N LEU A 325 5.32 23.82 8.83
CA LEU A 325 4.75 23.11 7.68
C LEU A 325 4.99 23.78 6.33
N SER A 326 5.74 24.89 6.27
CA SER A 326 5.87 25.74 5.06
C SER A 326 6.42 25.02 3.84
N SER A 327 7.16 23.94 4.03
CA SER A 327 7.67 23.10 2.95
C SER A 327 6.66 22.05 2.44
N LEU A 328 5.71 21.64 3.29
CA LEU A 328 4.74 20.58 2.97
C LEU A 328 3.62 21.15 2.08
N THR A 329 3.56 20.71 0.84
CA THR A 329 2.58 21.21 -0.14
C THR A 329 1.49 20.20 -0.46
N ARG A 330 1.75 18.91 -0.23
CA ARG A 330 0.85 17.81 -0.66
C ARG A 330 0.88 16.68 0.36
N ILE A 331 -0.30 16.06 0.57
CA ILE A 331 -0.45 14.87 1.41
C ILE A 331 -1.30 13.84 0.65
N GLY A 332 -0.79 12.62 0.47
CA GLY A 332 -1.59 11.50 0.00
C GLY A 332 -2.38 10.87 1.15
N SER A 333 -3.64 10.52 0.92
CA SER A 333 -4.48 9.84 1.90
C SER A 333 -5.46 8.88 1.23
N GLY A 334 -5.83 7.80 1.92
CA GLY A 334 -6.70 6.78 1.35
C GLY A 334 -6.93 5.60 2.30
N SER A 335 -7.17 4.43 1.74
CA SER A 335 -7.53 3.18 2.44
C SER A 335 -8.96 3.13 2.97
N VAL A 336 -9.58 4.28 3.24
CA VAL A 336 -11.00 4.47 3.53
C VAL A 336 -11.46 5.76 2.84
N PRO A 337 -12.79 5.94 2.58
CA PRO A 337 -13.32 7.15 1.96
C PRO A 337 -12.92 8.41 2.74
N LEU A 338 -12.48 9.44 2.02
CA LEU A 338 -12.12 10.72 2.62
C LEU A 338 -13.39 11.54 2.94
N GLN A 339 -13.30 12.32 4.00
CA GLN A 339 -14.36 13.24 4.38
C GLN A 339 -14.10 14.64 3.78
N PRO A 340 -15.04 15.24 3.03
CA PRO A 340 -14.86 16.53 2.41
C PRO A 340 -14.37 17.65 3.36
N PRO A 341 -14.93 17.80 4.58
CA PRO A 341 -14.44 18.83 5.50
C PRO A 341 -12.96 18.67 5.90
N MET A 342 -12.45 17.43 5.93
CA MET A 342 -11.04 17.17 6.22
C MET A 342 -10.15 17.64 5.05
N VAL A 343 -10.49 17.25 3.82
CA VAL A 343 -9.72 17.64 2.62
C VAL A 343 -9.73 19.16 2.45
N ARG A 344 -10.90 19.78 2.64
CA ARG A 344 -11.07 21.24 2.61
C ARG A 344 -10.27 21.95 3.70
N GLY A 345 -10.31 21.42 4.92
CA GLY A 345 -9.58 22.00 6.06
C GLY A 345 -8.07 22.10 5.82
N TRP A 346 -7.46 21.05 5.28
CA TRP A 346 -6.04 21.07 4.92
C TRP A 346 -5.73 22.09 3.82
N GLN A 347 -6.57 22.18 2.79
CA GLN A 347 -6.36 23.10 1.69
C GLN A 347 -6.57 24.56 2.10
N GLU A 348 -7.67 24.88 2.80
CA GLU A 348 -8.03 26.27 3.13
C GLU A 348 -7.19 26.86 4.27
N ARG A 349 -6.85 26.05 5.31
CA ARG A 349 -6.10 26.55 6.48
C ARG A 349 -4.59 26.54 6.28
N TYR A 350 -4.08 25.52 5.57
CA TYR A 350 -2.63 25.31 5.47
C TYR A 350 -2.11 25.41 4.03
N GLY A 351 -2.96 25.54 3.01
CA GLY A 351 -2.56 25.53 1.61
C GLY A 351 -2.07 24.18 1.11
N ILE A 352 -2.32 23.11 1.86
CA ILE A 352 -1.82 21.75 1.57
C ILE A 352 -2.86 20.97 0.77
N GLY A 353 -2.50 20.52 -0.44
CA GLY A 353 -3.37 19.69 -1.28
C GLY A 353 -3.43 18.24 -0.80
N VAL A 354 -4.61 17.78 -0.37
CA VAL A 354 -4.80 16.36 -0.07
C VAL A 354 -5.16 15.61 -1.34
N ILE A 355 -4.44 14.54 -1.65
CA ILE A 355 -4.68 13.66 -2.79
C ILE A 355 -5.40 12.42 -2.29
N ASN A 356 -6.55 12.09 -2.88
CA ASN A 356 -7.34 10.93 -2.50
C ASN A 356 -6.84 9.69 -3.25
N PHE A 357 -6.46 8.64 -2.53
CA PHE A 357 -5.87 7.41 -3.05
C PHE A 357 -6.85 6.23 -2.94
N PHE A 358 -7.08 5.57 -4.05
CA PHE A 358 -7.70 4.25 -4.10
C PHE A 358 -6.78 3.31 -4.88
N GLY A 359 -6.38 2.19 -4.25
CA GLY A 359 -5.47 1.25 -4.89
C GLY A 359 -5.44 -0.13 -4.25
N SER A 360 -4.89 -1.08 -4.98
CA SER A 360 -4.68 -2.45 -4.50
C SER A 360 -3.38 -3.03 -5.04
N ASN A 361 -2.88 -4.09 -4.37
CA ASN A 361 -1.69 -4.81 -4.81
C ASN A 361 -1.86 -5.43 -6.21
N GLU A 362 -3.08 -5.71 -6.61
CA GLU A 362 -3.44 -6.30 -7.90
C GLU A 362 -3.27 -5.32 -9.09
N GLY A 363 -3.05 -4.03 -8.81
CA GLY A 363 -2.71 -3.05 -9.84
C GLY A 363 -3.74 -1.96 -10.09
N ILE A 364 -4.64 -1.73 -9.14
CA ILE A 364 -5.54 -0.57 -9.16
C ILE A 364 -4.78 0.64 -8.61
N SER A 365 -4.89 1.79 -9.28
CA SER A 365 -4.40 3.07 -8.80
C SER A 365 -5.28 4.19 -9.40
N LEU A 366 -6.30 4.59 -8.66
CA LEU A 366 -7.12 5.76 -8.96
C LEU A 366 -6.77 6.86 -7.95
N LEU A 367 -6.35 8.00 -8.44
CA LEU A 367 -5.91 9.13 -7.61
C LEU A 367 -6.65 10.39 -8.03
N SER A 368 -7.12 11.14 -7.04
CA SER A 368 -7.74 12.45 -7.26
C SER A 368 -6.82 13.54 -6.74
N SER A 369 -6.23 14.26 -7.65
CA SER A 369 -5.27 15.34 -7.36
C SER A 369 -5.94 16.72 -7.39
N PRO A 370 -5.33 17.75 -6.79
CA PRO A 370 -5.77 19.13 -6.97
C PRO A 370 -5.76 19.61 -8.43
N ALA A 371 -4.90 19.06 -9.28
CA ALA A 371 -4.83 19.39 -10.70
C ALA A 371 -6.05 18.87 -11.47
N ASP A 372 -6.52 17.66 -11.15
CA ASP A 372 -7.67 17.04 -11.80
C ASP A 372 -9.01 17.46 -11.18
N MET A 373 -9.03 17.67 -9.88
CA MET A 373 -10.20 18.04 -9.08
C MET A 373 -9.84 19.18 -8.12
N PRO A 374 -9.89 20.45 -8.58
CA PRO A 374 -9.53 21.62 -7.74
C PRO A 374 -10.44 21.77 -6.53
N ASP A 375 -11.73 21.44 -6.65
CA ASP A 375 -12.66 21.45 -5.53
C ASP A 375 -12.31 20.35 -4.52
N PRO A 376 -12.01 20.68 -3.25
CA PRO A 376 -11.64 19.68 -2.24
C PRO A 376 -12.75 18.72 -1.88
N ASP A 377 -14.02 19.12 -2.03
CA ASP A 377 -15.18 18.28 -1.74
C ASP A 377 -15.35 17.21 -2.81
N ASP A 378 -15.18 17.58 -4.08
CA ASP A 378 -15.22 16.64 -5.20
C ASP A 378 -14.02 15.69 -5.12
N ARG A 379 -12.83 16.21 -4.84
CA ARG A 379 -11.62 15.41 -4.68
C ARG A 379 -11.71 14.38 -3.55
N ALA A 380 -12.44 14.68 -2.48
CA ALA A 380 -12.69 13.74 -1.40
C ALA A 380 -13.62 12.58 -1.82
N ARG A 381 -14.58 12.84 -2.73
CA ARG A 381 -15.67 11.92 -3.06
C ARG A 381 -15.43 11.10 -4.32
N TYR A 382 -14.71 11.67 -5.29
CA TYR A 382 -14.63 11.14 -6.64
C TYR A 382 -13.22 10.80 -7.05
N PHE A 383 -13.15 9.90 -8.03
CA PHE A 383 -11.92 9.55 -8.76
C PHE A 383 -12.12 9.81 -10.24
N PRO A 384 -11.04 10.09 -11.01
CA PRO A 384 -11.10 10.16 -12.45
C PRO A 384 -11.62 8.86 -13.06
N ARG A 385 -12.59 8.95 -13.97
CA ARG A 385 -13.00 7.83 -14.82
C ARG A 385 -12.18 7.89 -16.11
N PHE A 386 -11.34 6.89 -16.31
CA PHE A 386 -10.49 6.80 -17.49
C PHE A 386 -11.31 6.43 -18.74
N GLY A 387 -10.85 6.84 -19.91
CA GLY A 387 -11.47 6.52 -21.19
C GLY A 387 -12.75 7.31 -21.52
N VAL A 388 -13.10 8.36 -20.76
CA VAL A 388 -14.22 9.24 -21.06
C VAL A 388 -13.84 10.24 -22.14
N GLU A 389 -14.64 10.31 -23.20
CA GLU A 389 -14.40 11.22 -24.32
C GLU A 389 -14.38 12.69 -23.86
N ASN A 390 -13.43 13.47 -24.41
CA ASN A 390 -13.20 14.87 -24.11
C ASN A 390 -12.69 15.20 -22.68
N PHE A 391 -12.34 14.21 -21.85
CA PHE A 391 -11.68 14.41 -20.58
C PHE A 391 -10.23 13.93 -20.63
N ARG A 392 -9.32 14.73 -20.07
CA ARG A 392 -7.91 14.39 -19.90
C ARG A 392 -7.54 14.54 -18.45
N TRP A 393 -6.82 13.56 -17.93
CA TRP A 393 -6.38 13.52 -16.53
C TRP A 393 -4.87 13.76 -16.45
N SER A 394 -4.39 14.29 -15.35
CA SER A 394 -2.98 14.62 -15.14
C SER A 394 -2.09 13.38 -15.20
N THR A 395 -2.60 12.25 -14.73
CA THR A 395 -1.83 11.00 -14.76
C THR A 395 -1.85 10.34 -16.13
N ARG A 396 -0.66 10.02 -16.65
CA ARG A 396 -0.48 9.36 -17.96
C ARG A 396 -1.08 7.96 -18.04
N ILE A 397 -1.24 7.26 -16.89
CA ILE A 397 -1.88 5.93 -16.91
C ILE A 397 -3.35 5.98 -17.31
N SER A 398 -3.99 7.15 -17.25
CA SER A 398 -5.38 7.33 -17.68
C SER A 398 -5.61 6.96 -19.16
N ASP A 399 -4.59 7.10 -19.98
CA ASP A 399 -4.62 6.74 -21.40
C ASP A 399 -4.23 5.26 -21.65
N TRP A 400 -3.77 4.55 -20.61
CA TRP A 400 -3.27 3.17 -20.67
C TRP A 400 -4.23 2.14 -20.10
N MET A 401 -5.15 2.59 -19.27
CA MET A 401 -6.05 1.72 -18.51
C MET A 401 -7.46 1.76 -19.07
N ASP A 402 -8.04 0.57 -19.26
CA ASP A 402 -9.45 0.41 -19.53
C ASP A 402 -10.23 0.17 -18.24
N VAL A 403 -11.30 0.95 -18.04
CA VAL A 403 -12.14 0.92 -16.84
C VAL A 403 -13.59 0.67 -17.22
N ARG A 404 -14.24 -0.30 -16.56
CA ARG A 404 -15.65 -0.64 -16.73
C ARG A 404 -16.34 -0.75 -15.38
N LEU A 405 -17.62 -0.38 -15.32
CA LEU A 405 -18.51 -0.82 -14.25
C LEU A 405 -19.44 -1.90 -14.78
N VAL A 406 -19.58 -2.97 -14.02
CA VAL A 406 -20.37 -4.14 -14.41
C VAL A 406 -21.42 -4.42 -13.34
N ASP A 407 -22.67 -4.56 -13.75
CA ASP A 407 -23.73 -4.99 -12.85
C ASP A 407 -23.46 -6.40 -12.33
N VAL A 408 -23.45 -6.56 -11.01
CA VAL A 408 -23.05 -7.82 -10.36
C VAL A 408 -24.09 -8.94 -10.52
N VAL A 409 -25.31 -8.62 -10.91
CA VAL A 409 -26.43 -9.56 -11.09
C VAL A 409 -26.56 -9.98 -12.56
N THR A 410 -26.59 -8.99 -13.48
CA THR A 410 -26.79 -9.25 -14.91
C THR A 410 -25.48 -9.52 -15.67
N GLY A 411 -24.34 -9.03 -15.16
CA GLY A 411 -23.04 -9.08 -15.84
C GLY A 411 -22.91 -8.06 -16.98
N GLU A 412 -23.86 -7.17 -17.15
CA GLU A 412 -23.88 -6.14 -18.19
C GLU A 412 -23.07 -4.90 -17.80
N ASP A 413 -22.55 -4.20 -18.80
CA ASP A 413 -21.82 -2.94 -18.61
C ASP A 413 -22.77 -1.82 -18.19
N ILE A 414 -22.43 -1.11 -17.10
CA ILE A 414 -23.15 0.08 -16.64
C ILE A 414 -22.54 1.32 -17.31
N THR A 415 -23.39 2.08 -17.99
CA THR A 415 -23.02 3.34 -18.66
C THR A 415 -23.76 4.55 -18.08
N GLU A 416 -24.80 4.33 -17.29
CA GLU A 416 -25.64 5.36 -16.71
C GLU A 416 -25.07 5.88 -15.39
N VAL A 417 -25.25 7.18 -15.14
CA VAL A 417 -24.85 7.86 -13.90
C VAL A 417 -25.71 7.38 -12.73
N GLY A 418 -25.08 7.15 -11.57
CA GLY A 418 -25.77 6.80 -10.33
C GLY A 418 -26.13 5.32 -10.17
N HIS A 419 -25.77 4.46 -11.13
CA HIS A 419 -26.00 3.01 -11.03
C HIS A 419 -24.76 2.32 -10.43
N PRO A 420 -24.91 1.57 -9.31
CA PRO A 420 -23.82 0.81 -8.70
C PRO A 420 -23.38 -0.38 -9.54
N GLY A 421 -22.07 -0.58 -9.67
CA GLY A 421 -21.50 -1.76 -10.32
C GLY A 421 -20.10 -2.09 -9.82
N GLU A 422 -19.68 -3.32 -10.08
CA GLU A 422 -18.31 -3.74 -9.79
C GLU A 422 -17.33 -3.03 -10.74
N LEU A 423 -16.32 -2.39 -10.15
CA LEU A 423 -15.20 -1.85 -10.92
C LEU A 423 -14.40 -3.01 -11.52
N ARG A 424 -14.22 -2.98 -12.84
CA ARG A 424 -13.33 -3.88 -13.57
C ARG A 424 -12.30 -3.09 -14.34
N ILE A 425 -11.04 -3.53 -14.28
CA ILE A 425 -9.92 -2.83 -14.90
C ILE A 425 -9.06 -3.77 -15.74
N SER A 426 -8.49 -3.23 -16.80
CA SER A 426 -7.49 -3.89 -17.65
C SER A 426 -6.42 -2.87 -18.05
N GLY A 427 -5.20 -3.32 -18.25
CA GLY A 427 -4.09 -2.45 -18.67
C GLY A 427 -2.73 -2.84 -18.10
N PRO A 428 -1.69 -2.03 -18.38
CA PRO A 428 -0.30 -2.37 -18.06
C PRO A 428 0.04 -2.36 -16.55
N THR A 429 -0.84 -1.83 -15.71
CA THR A 429 -0.61 -1.79 -14.25
C THR A 429 -1.13 -3.04 -13.55
N VAL A 430 -1.96 -3.85 -14.23
CA VAL A 430 -2.66 -5.00 -13.64
C VAL A 430 -1.77 -6.23 -13.62
N PHE A 431 -1.70 -6.90 -12.46
CA PHE A 431 -0.89 -8.10 -12.24
C PHE A 431 -1.29 -9.28 -13.15
N ALA A 432 -0.43 -10.31 -13.19
CA ALA A 432 -0.68 -11.49 -14.01
C ALA A 432 -1.61 -12.53 -13.36
N GLY A 433 -1.83 -12.45 -12.04
CA GLY A 433 -2.65 -13.37 -11.26
C GLY A 433 -2.01 -13.71 -9.92
N TYR A 434 -2.76 -14.38 -9.06
CA TYR A 434 -2.29 -14.76 -7.72
C TYR A 434 -1.29 -15.92 -7.77
N LEU A 435 -0.46 -15.99 -6.74
CA LEU A 435 0.48 -17.09 -6.51
C LEU A 435 -0.26 -18.41 -6.24
N GLY A 436 0.21 -19.49 -6.86
CA GLY A 436 -0.34 -20.84 -6.68
C GLY A 436 -1.57 -21.13 -7.54
N ASP A 437 -2.20 -22.28 -7.27
CA ASP A 437 -3.41 -22.74 -7.99
C ASP A 437 -4.66 -22.10 -7.35
N ARG A 438 -4.99 -20.90 -7.81
CA ARG A 438 -6.16 -20.13 -7.34
C ARG A 438 -7.07 -19.82 -8.52
N PRO A 439 -8.39 -19.63 -8.30
CA PRO A 439 -9.29 -19.16 -9.35
C PRO A 439 -8.80 -17.86 -9.96
N SER A 440 -8.97 -17.77 -11.30
CA SER A 440 -8.61 -16.54 -12.02
C SER A 440 -9.42 -15.36 -11.49
N PRO A 441 -8.76 -14.23 -11.17
CA PRO A 441 -9.46 -13.01 -10.77
C PRO A 441 -9.96 -12.21 -11.99
N PHE A 442 -9.79 -12.73 -13.21
CA PHE A 442 -10.15 -12.04 -14.44
C PHE A 442 -11.44 -12.60 -15.03
N ASP A 443 -12.25 -11.71 -15.60
CA ASP A 443 -13.41 -12.10 -16.38
C ASP A 443 -13.02 -12.66 -17.76
N GLU A 444 -14.03 -13.10 -18.54
CA GLU A 444 -13.82 -13.66 -19.89
C GLU A 444 -13.20 -12.67 -20.90
N ARG A 445 -13.31 -11.36 -20.63
CA ARG A 445 -12.72 -10.28 -21.44
C ARG A 445 -11.31 -9.88 -20.97
N GLY A 446 -10.79 -10.54 -19.91
CA GLY A 446 -9.46 -10.29 -19.33
C GLY A 446 -9.39 -9.09 -18.38
N PHE A 447 -10.52 -8.56 -17.92
CA PHE A 447 -10.57 -7.51 -16.92
C PHE A 447 -10.45 -8.10 -15.51
N LEU A 448 -9.66 -7.49 -14.66
CA LEU A 448 -9.61 -7.81 -13.23
C LEU A 448 -10.94 -7.48 -12.56
N CYS A 449 -11.58 -8.47 -11.96
CA CYS A 449 -12.75 -8.32 -11.08
C CYS A 449 -12.25 -7.85 -9.72
N THR A 450 -12.47 -6.57 -9.39
CA THR A 450 -11.86 -5.95 -8.20
C THR A 450 -12.58 -6.29 -6.92
N GLY A 451 -13.89 -6.63 -7.02
CA GLY A 451 -14.78 -6.79 -5.89
C GLY A 451 -15.13 -5.46 -5.20
N ASP A 452 -14.75 -4.33 -5.79
CA ASP A 452 -15.06 -2.99 -5.30
C ASP A 452 -16.24 -2.40 -6.10
N ILE A 453 -17.23 -1.84 -5.39
CA ILE A 453 -18.42 -1.26 -6.00
C ILE A 453 -18.25 0.24 -6.12
N PHE A 454 -18.48 0.70 -7.34
CA PHE A 454 -18.46 2.11 -7.71
C PHE A 454 -19.76 2.50 -8.42
N GLU A 455 -19.99 3.79 -8.56
CA GLU A 455 -20.97 4.34 -9.51
C GLU A 455 -20.31 5.38 -10.39
N ILE A 456 -20.88 5.59 -11.58
CA ILE A 456 -20.53 6.69 -12.46
C ILE A 456 -21.13 7.97 -11.89
N ALA A 457 -20.35 9.05 -11.86
CA ALA A 457 -20.75 10.34 -11.33
C ALA A 457 -20.29 11.51 -12.22
N GLY A 458 -20.78 12.72 -11.92
CA GLY A 458 -20.53 13.93 -12.69
C GLY A 458 -21.49 14.12 -13.86
N ASP A 459 -21.64 15.36 -14.34
CA ASP A 459 -22.61 15.74 -15.37
C ASP A 459 -22.37 15.07 -16.74
N HIS A 460 -21.13 14.62 -16.96
CA HIS A 460 -20.72 13.92 -18.18
C HIS A 460 -20.28 12.48 -17.91
N GLY A 461 -20.53 11.96 -16.69
CA GLY A 461 -20.08 10.63 -16.28
C GLY A 461 -18.54 10.49 -16.21
N GLN A 462 -17.84 11.60 -15.99
CA GLN A 462 -16.39 11.68 -15.99
C GLN A 462 -15.74 11.21 -14.69
N PHE A 463 -16.52 10.95 -13.65
CA PHE A 463 -16.02 10.54 -12.33
C PHE A 463 -16.50 9.13 -11.96
N LEU A 464 -15.78 8.53 -11.04
CA LEU A 464 -16.14 7.33 -10.30
C LEU A 464 -16.28 7.68 -8.82
N ARG A 465 -17.40 7.26 -8.20
CA ARG A 465 -17.59 7.34 -6.75
C ARG A 465 -17.50 5.94 -6.15
N TYR A 466 -16.58 5.74 -5.23
CA TYR A 466 -16.49 4.50 -4.46
C TYR A 466 -17.70 4.38 -3.53
N LEU A 467 -18.30 3.22 -3.50
CA LEU A 467 -19.45 2.94 -2.63
C LEU A 467 -19.06 1.98 -1.51
N ASP A 468 -18.59 0.77 -1.84
CA ASP A 468 -18.16 -0.23 -0.85
C ASP A 468 -17.44 -1.43 -1.50
N ARG A 469 -17.05 -2.41 -0.67
CA ARG A 469 -16.72 -3.76 -1.12
C ARG A 469 -17.99 -4.55 -1.45
N GLY A 470 -18.01 -5.25 -2.58
CA GLY A 470 -19.17 -6.03 -3.02
C GLY A 470 -19.68 -7.04 -1.97
N LYS A 471 -18.75 -7.68 -1.24
CA LYS A 471 -19.04 -8.62 -0.14
C LYS A 471 -19.52 -7.97 1.15
N ASP A 472 -19.34 -6.66 1.29
CA ASP A 472 -19.75 -5.90 2.46
C ASP A 472 -21.11 -5.20 2.24
N LEU A 473 -21.64 -5.20 1.00
CA LEU A 473 -22.97 -4.70 0.70
C LEU A 473 -24.03 -5.43 1.56
N VAL A 474 -24.97 -4.66 2.08
CA VAL A 474 -26.14 -5.22 2.74
C VAL A 474 -27.24 -5.43 1.69
N ILE A 475 -27.64 -6.69 1.50
CA ILE A 475 -28.68 -7.05 0.50
C ILE A 475 -30.03 -7.16 1.20
N ARG A 476 -30.74 -6.04 1.27
CA ARG A 476 -32.02 -5.94 1.96
C ARG A 476 -33.21 -5.95 0.98
N GLY A 477 -33.94 -7.05 0.96
CA GLY A 477 -35.14 -7.17 0.09
C GLY A 477 -34.84 -6.97 -1.40
N GLY A 478 -33.65 -7.39 -1.86
CA GLY A 478 -33.18 -7.19 -3.22
C GLY A 478 -32.56 -5.81 -3.50
N MET A 479 -32.51 -4.92 -2.50
CA MET A 479 -31.85 -3.62 -2.61
C MET A 479 -30.43 -3.71 -2.07
N ASN A 480 -29.46 -3.26 -2.87
CA ASN A 480 -28.06 -3.16 -2.47
C ASN A 480 -27.84 -1.85 -1.68
N ILE A 481 -27.42 -1.98 -0.43
CA ILE A 481 -27.11 -0.84 0.45
C ILE A 481 -25.62 -0.84 0.71
N ALA A 482 -24.95 0.27 0.38
CA ALA A 482 -23.54 0.46 0.64
C ALA A 482 -23.30 0.87 2.11
N PRO A 483 -22.69 0.03 2.95
CA PRO A 483 -22.38 0.38 4.33
C PRO A 483 -21.58 1.66 4.48
N ALA A 484 -20.61 1.92 3.60
CA ALA A 484 -19.75 3.09 3.69
C ALA A 484 -20.52 4.42 3.57
N GLU A 485 -21.62 4.47 2.80
CA GLU A 485 -22.51 5.64 2.74
C GLU A 485 -23.12 5.92 4.11
N LEU A 486 -23.64 4.87 4.76
CA LEU A 486 -24.27 5.01 6.08
C LEU A 486 -23.24 5.29 7.17
N GLU A 487 -22.08 4.65 7.12
CA GLU A 487 -20.97 4.89 8.04
C GLU A 487 -20.53 6.36 8.00
N GLY A 488 -20.43 6.94 6.80
CA GLY A 488 -20.12 8.35 6.64
C GLY A 488 -21.14 9.27 7.31
N LEU A 489 -22.44 8.99 7.13
CA LEU A 489 -23.52 9.78 7.74
C LEU A 489 -23.61 9.58 9.26
N ILE A 490 -23.46 8.34 9.74
CA ILE A 490 -23.53 8.01 11.18
C ILE A 490 -22.33 8.61 11.92
N ALA A 491 -21.16 8.67 11.31
CA ALA A 491 -19.96 9.29 11.90
C ALA A 491 -20.14 10.81 12.18
N GLU A 492 -21.06 11.47 11.49
CA GLU A 492 -21.41 12.88 11.77
C GLU A 492 -22.25 13.06 13.05
N HIS A 493 -22.79 11.97 13.62
CA HIS A 493 -23.60 12.07 14.84
C HIS A 493 -22.71 12.42 16.04
N PRO A 494 -23.10 13.44 16.87
CA PRO A 494 -22.27 13.94 17.97
C PRO A 494 -21.84 12.89 18.99
N ALA A 495 -22.65 11.87 19.23
CA ALA A 495 -22.38 10.81 20.20
C ALA A 495 -21.46 9.71 19.64
N VAL A 496 -21.26 9.62 18.33
CA VAL A 496 -20.51 8.51 17.70
C VAL A 496 -19.02 8.84 17.62
N ALA A 497 -18.18 7.94 18.15
CA ALA A 497 -16.73 8.01 18.01
C ALA A 497 -16.24 7.22 16.78
N ASP A 498 -16.84 6.03 16.53
CA ASP A 498 -16.48 5.15 15.43
C ASP A 498 -17.69 4.29 15.04
N VAL A 499 -17.76 3.84 13.79
CA VAL A 499 -18.92 3.09 13.26
C VAL A 499 -18.52 2.05 12.22
N ALA A 500 -19.24 0.93 12.23
CA ALA A 500 -19.30 -0.03 11.14
C ALA A 500 -20.75 -0.41 10.88
N VAL A 501 -21.14 -0.44 9.62
CA VAL A 501 -22.46 -0.95 9.18
C VAL A 501 -22.29 -2.33 8.56
N ILE A 502 -23.13 -3.28 8.97
CA ILE A 502 -23.13 -4.66 8.50
C ILE A 502 -24.53 -5.13 8.14
N GLY A 503 -24.62 -6.14 7.28
CA GLY A 503 -25.84 -6.93 7.10
C GLY A 503 -26.01 -7.91 8.26
N ASP A 504 -27.18 -7.86 8.90
CA ASP A 504 -27.60 -8.83 9.91
C ASP A 504 -28.63 -9.78 9.25
N PRO A 505 -28.41 -11.11 9.24
CA PRO A 505 -29.29 -12.04 8.54
C PRO A 505 -30.77 -11.91 8.95
N ASP A 506 -31.68 -11.90 7.97
CA ASP A 506 -33.13 -11.86 8.15
C ASP A 506 -33.84 -12.84 7.21
N GLU A 507 -34.79 -13.61 7.74
CA GLU A 507 -35.47 -14.67 7.01
C GLU A 507 -36.36 -14.16 5.85
N VAL A 508 -36.83 -12.91 5.92
CA VAL A 508 -37.75 -12.31 4.94
C VAL A 508 -37.02 -11.40 3.96
N LEU A 509 -36.10 -10.58 4.46
CA LEU A 509 -35.43 -9.56 3.68
C LEU A 509 -34.05 -10.00 3.17
N GLY A 510 -33.58 -11.19 3.57
CA GLY A 510 -32.20 -11.64 3.38
C GLY A 510 -31.27 -11.03 4.42
N GLU A 511 -31.15 -9.72 4.44
CA GLU A 511 -30.38 -8.99 5.46
C GLU A 511 -31.13 -7.72 5.93
N ARG A 512 -30.86 -7.31 7.18
CA ARG A 512 -31.20 -5.99 7.74
C ARG A 512 -29.97 -5.15 7.97
N VAL A 513 -30.15 -3.85 7.96
CA VAL A 513 -29.07 -2.91 8.24
C VAL A 513 -28.83 -2.83 9.74
N ALA A 514 -27.63 -3.21 10.17
CA ALA A 514 -27.17 -3.10 11.55
C ALA A 514 -26.01 -2.08 11.66
N ALA A 515 -26.18 -1.06 12.52
CA ALA A 515 -25.12 -0.13 12.88
C ALA A 515 -24.42 -0.61 14.14
N VAL A 516 -23.10 -0.80 14.09
CA VAL A 516 -22.24 -1.13 15.21
C VAL A 516 -21.37 0.08 15.51
N VAL A 517 -21.52 0.69 16.69
CA VAL A 517 -20.86 1.97 17.00
C VAL A 517 -20.04 1.89 18.28
N THR A 518 -19.01 2.73 18.37
CA THR A 518 -18.41 3.13 19.64
C THR A 518 -18.86 4.55 19.96
N LEU A 519 -19.12 4.85 21.22
CA LEU A 519 -19.58 6.16 21.65
C LEU A 519 -18.42 7.01 22.21
N ARG A 520 -18.58 8.32 22.09
CA ARG A 520 -17.71 9.28 22.78
C ARG A 520 -17.95 9.21 24.30
N PRO A 521 -16.96 9.58 25.12
CA PRO A 521 -17.14 9.60 26.58
C PRO A 521 -18.37 10.38 27.00
N GLU A 522 -19.09 9.85 27.99
CA GLU A 522 -20.28 10.49 28.59
C GLU A 522 -21.46 10.75 27.61
N THR A 523 -21.54 10.01 26.50
CA THR A 523 -22.66 10.08 25.57
C THR A 523 -23.45 8.77 25.55
N GLU A 524 -24.73 8.87 25.20
CA GLU A 524 -25.65 7.76 24.98
C GLU A 524 -26.27 7.87 23.59
N LEU A 525 -26.64 6.75 23.00
CA LEU A 525 -27.31 6.70 21.70
C LEU A 525 -28.29 5.53 21.68
N GLU A 526 -29.52 5.80 21.28
CA GLU A 526 -30.56 4.79 21.03
C GLU A 526 -30.85 4.72 19.52
N LEU A 527 -31.39 3.57 19.08
CA LEU A 527 -31.69 3.34 17.66
C LEU A 527 -32.64 4.41 17.11
N ASP A 528 -33.70 4.76 17.84
CA ASP A 528 -34.68 5.76 17.40
C ASP A 528 -34.04 7.15 17.19
N ALA A 529 -33.10 7.54 18.05
CA ALA A 529 -32.37 8.79 17.93
C ALA A 529 -31.46 8.78 16.68
N LEU A 530 -30.76 7.67 16.43
CA LEU A 530 -29.92 7.49 15.24
C LEU A 530 -30.78 7.52 13.97
N VAL A 531 -31.91 6.82 13.95
CA VAL A 531 -32.84 6.80 12.82
C VAL A 531 -33.42 8.19 12.55
N ALA A 532 -33.78 8.95 13.60
CA ALA A 532 -34.28 10.33 13.46
C ALA A 532 -33.18 11.23 12.84
N PHE A 533 -31.96 11.15 13.34
CA PHE A 533 -30.80 11.87 12.79
C PHE A 533 -30.58 11.56 11.30
N LEU A 534 -30.65 10.29 10.90
CA LEU A 534 -30.46 9.88 9.50
C LEU A 534 -31.63 10.31 8.61
N LYS A 535 -32.88 10.35 9.12
CA LYS A 535 -34.03 10.89 8.40
C LYS A 535 -33.87 12.38 8.10
N ASP A 536 -33.30 13.15 9.01
CA ASP A 536 -33.00 14.56 8.78
C ASP A 536 -31.95 14.77 7.66
N LYS A 537 -31.08 13.77 7.40
CA LYS A 537 -30.16 13.73 6.25
C LYS A 537 -30.88 13.37 4.92
N ARG A 538 -32.18 13.09 4.95
CA ARG A 538 -33.02 12.79 3.78
C ARG A 538 -32.57 11.55 2.98
N ILE A 539 -32.03 10.55 3.63
CA ILE A 539 -31.70 9.28 2.99
C ILE A 539 -32.95 8.43 2.74
N ALA A 540 -32.87 7.50 1.81
CA ALA A 540 -33.94 6.58 1.50
C ALA A 540 -34.29 5.69 2.71
N SER A 541 -35.59 5.49 2.97
CA SER A 541 -36.06 4.78 4.17
C SER A 541 -35.58 3.33 4.28
N TYR A 542 -35.35 2.65 3.16
CA TYR A 542 -34.84 1.27 3.13
C TYR A 542 -33.39 1.13 3.59
N LYS A 543 -32.64 2.24 3.64
CA LYS A 543 -31.24 2.29 4.12
C LYS A 543 -31.13 2.51 5.64
N LEU A 544 -32.21 2.88 6.31
CA LEU A 544 -32.18 3.18 7.74
C LEU A 544 -31.82 1.94 8.56
N PRO A 545 -30.93 2.08 9.57
CA PRO A 545 -30.59 0.97 10.47
C PRO A 545 -31.84 0.46 11.21
N GLU A 546 -31.95 -0.86 11.29
CA GLU A 546 -32.98 -1.59 12.03
C GLU A 546 -32.44 -2.17 13.33
N ARG A 547 -31.12 -2.15 13.50
CA ARG A 547 -30.41 -2.58 14.70
C ARG A 547 -29.26 -1.61 15.01
N LEU A 548 -29.08 -1.33 16.31
CA LEU A 548 -27.94 -0.59 16.84
C LEU A 548 -27.23 -1.47 17.88
N GLU A 549 -25.92 -1.62 17.73
CA GLU A 549 -25.07 -2.31 18.68
C GLU A 549 -23.97 -1.36 19.16
N ILE A 550 -23.85 -1.16 20.48
CA ILE A 550 -22.81 -0.33 21.09
C ILE A 550 -21.68 -1.22 21.58
N ARG A 551 -20.46 -0.95 21.15
CA ARG A 551 -19.26 -1.65 21.61
C ARG A 551 -18.26 -0.69 22.25
N LYS A 552 -17.33 -1.24 23.04
CA LYS A 552 -16.22 -0.46 23.60
C LYS A 552 -15.16 -0.15 22.52
N GLU A 553 -14.95 -1.08 21.59
CA GLU A 553 -14.00 -0.96 20.48
C GLU A 553 -14.49 -1.78 19.29
N LEU A 554 -14.09 -1.38 18.08
CA LEU A 554 -14.31 -2.13 16.86
C LEU A 554 -13.06 -2.95 16.49
N PRO A 555 -13.20 -4.24 16.10
CA PRO A 555 -12.06 -5.07 15.72
C PRO A 555 -11.37 -4.51 14.48
N ARG A 556 -10.03 -4.42 14.51
CA ARG A 556 -9.22 -3.87 13.42
C ARG A 556 -8.07 -4.81 13.07
N ASN A 557 -7.66 -4.78 11.80
CA ASN A 557 -6.44 -5.43 11.36
C ASN A 557 -5.20 -4.57 11.67
N SER A 558 -4.01 -5.10 11.35
CA SER A 558 -2.72 -4.42 11.55
C SER A 558 -2.56 -3.08 10.79
N THR A 559 -3.40 -2.84 9.78
CA THR A 559 -3.43 -1.58 9.01
C THR A 559 -4.51 -0.60 9.52
N GLY A 560 -5.20 -0.93 10.61
CA GLY A 560 -6.25 -0.10 11.21
C GLY A 560 -7.64 -0.25 10.59
N LYS A 561 -7.82 -1.13 9.58
CA LYS A 561 -9.12 -1.37 8.93
C LYS A 561 -10.03 -2.22 9.81
N ILE A 562 -11.31 -1.82 9.93
CA ILE A 562 -12.34 -2.56 10.69
C ILE A 562 -12.59 -3.93 10.05
N LEU A 563 -12.63 -4.97 10.88
CA LEU A 563 -12.89 -6.36 10.49
C LEU A 563 -14.40 -6.66 10.58
N LYS A 564 -15.19 -6.21 9.58
CA LYS A 564 -16.65 -6.38 9.55
C LYS A 564 -17.08 -7.85 9.68
N ARG A 565 -16.28 -8.80 9.20
CA ARG A 565 -16.55 -10.23 9.36
C ARG A 565 -16.66 -10.66 10.83
N GLU A 566 -15.80 -10.14 11.70
CA GLU A 566 -15.86 -10.46 13.13
C GLU A 566 -17.08 -9.86 13.81
N LEU A 567 -17.61 -8.76 13.26
CA LEU A 567 -18.85 -8.16 13.72
C LEU A 567 -20.06 -9.03 13.34
N ARG A 568 -20.10 -9.55 12.10
CA ARG A 568 -21.17 -10.45 11.62
C ARG A 568 -21.24 -11.78 12.39
N GLN A 569 -20.09 -12.38 12.73
CA GLN A 569 -20.05 -13.68 13.43
C GLN A 569 -20.60 -13.66 14.86
N LYS A 570 -20.55 -12.51 15.53
CA LYS A 570 -21.04 -12.32 16.90
C LYS A 570 -22.50 -11.90 16.96
N SER A 571 -23.10 -11.54 15.84
CA SER A 571 -24.52 -11.19 15.73
C SER A 571 -25.46 -12.44 15.72
N VAL A 572 -24.90 -13.62 15.48
CA VAL A 572 -25.63 -14.90 15.34
C VAL A 572 -25.61 -15.72 16.67
N ALA A 573 -25.03 -15.21 17.76
CA ALA A 573 -24.95 -15.92 19.05
C ALA A 573 -25.89 -15.34 20.11
#